data_34d094fdcabe13947d5dc9581409c595
#
_entry.id   34d094fdcabe13947d5dc9581409c595
#
_cell.length_a   1.000
_cell.length_b   1.000
_cell.length_c   1.000
_cell.angle_alpha   90.00
_cell.angle_beta   90.00
_cell.angle_gamma   90.00
#
_symmetry.space_group_name_H-M   'P 1'
#
loop_
_entity.id
_entity.type
_entity.pdbx_description
1 polymer ?
#
loop_
_entity_poly.entity_id
_entity_poly.type
_entity_poly.pdbx_seq_one_letter_code
_entity_poly.pdbx_strand_id
1 'polypeptide(L)'
;MARRAIVLVTNNDPVKFAAIRTFIASPEKTKEYEGRKLVGFSMEQIYSVVADVQSYKKFLPFCKKSEVIFRDKDTLKANLVIGFPPITENYTSKVTMIRPHYVKAECTDGKLFNHLNTLWLFSPGLKNNNNTCVIDFSLSFEFKSVIHCHLSNLFFKEIVLTMENAFLEEARKKYGPPCIKTVMLESLKR
;
A
#
# COMPACT_ATOMS: atom_id res chain seq x y z
N MET A 1 -23.63 -8.91 -1.26
CA MET A 1 -24.92 -9.63 -1.39
C MET A 1 -25.20 -9.81 -2.87
N ALA A 2 -25.08 -11.03 -3.38
CA ALA A 2 -25.32 -11.33 -4.77
C ALA A 2 -26.83 -11.52 -4.98
N ARG A 3 -27.46 -10.67 -5.78
CA ARG A 3 -28.85 -10.85 -6.19
C ARG A 3 -28.89 -11.85 -7.34
N ARG A 4 -29.50 -13.03 -7.08
CA ARG A 4 -29.87 -14.00 -8.12
C ARG A 4 -30.97 -13.41 -8.99
N ALA A 5 -30.76 -13.41 -10.30
CA ALA A 5 -31.82 -13.15 -11.26
C ALA A 5 -32.64 -14.42 -11.47
N ILE A 6 -33.94 -14.33 -11.30
CA ILE A 6 -34.90 -15.38 -11.63
C ILE A 6 -35.33 -15.17 -13.08
N VAL A 7 -35.09 -16.17 -13.93
CA VAL A 7 -35.57 -16.18 -15.32
C VAL A 7 -36.90 -16.88 -15.34
N LEU A 8 -37.97 -16.16 -15.64
CA LEU A 8 -39.29 -16.74 -15.98
C LEU A 8 -39.34 -16.97 -17.50
N VAL A 9 -39.41 -18.24 -17.89
CA VAL A 9 -39.65 -18.64 -19.28
C VAL A 9 -41.13 -18.78 -19.49
N THR A 10 -41.76 -17.91 -20.29
CA THR A 10 -43.12 -18.08 -20.81
C THR A 10 -43.04 -18.54 -22.25
N ASN A 11 -43.74 -19.64 -22.53
CA ASN A 11 -43.85 -20.21 -23.88
C ASN A 11 -44.72 -19.34 -24.79
N ASN A 12 -44.31 -19.24 -26.06
CA ASN A 12 -44.94 -18.66 -27.23
C ASN A 12 -44.81 -17.14 -27.43
N ASP A 13 -43.63 -16.77 -27.96
CA ASP A 13 -43.54 -15.62 -28.89
C ASP A 13 -42.24 -15.70 -29.72
N PRO A 14 -42.21 -15.16 -30.97
CA PRO A 14 -41.04 -15.26 -31.82
C PRO A 14 -39.82 -14.56 -31.18
N VAL A 15 -38.71 -15.29 -31.20
CA VAL A 15 -37.43 -14.94 -30.53
C VAL A 15 -37.00 -13.52 -30.89
N LYS A 16 -37.37 -12.56 -30.05
CA LYS A 16 -36.65 -11.27 -30.00
C LYS A 16 -35.36 -11.53 -29.23
N PHE A 17 -34.24 -11.49 -29.92
CA PHE A 17 -32.91 -11.45 -29.27
C PHE A 17 -32.88 -10.23 -28.35
N ALA A 18 -33.27 -10.39 -27.10
CA ALA A 18 -32.99 -9.42 -26.08
C ALA A 18 -31.48 -9.44 -25.86
N ALA A 19 -30.81 -8.38 -26.31
CA ALA A 19 -29.41 -8.19 -26.01
C ALA A 19 -29.24 -8.18 -24.50
N ILE A 20 -28.69 -9.28 -23.95
CA ILE A 20 -28.26 -9.35 -22.56
C ILE A 20 -27.14 -8.32 -22.42
N ARG A 21 -27.47 -7.11 -21.99
CA ARG A 21 -26.49 -6.15 -21.52
C ARG A 21 -25.96 -6.72 -20.22
N THR A 22 -24.90 -7.51 -20.31
CA THR A 22 -24.08 -7.86 -19.17
C THR A 22 -23.49 -6.54 -18.68
N PHE A 23 -24.03 -5.99 -17.60
CA PHE A 23 -23.37 -4.91 -16.89
C PHE A 23 -22.11 -5.52 -16.25
N ILE A 24 -21.02 -5.51 -17.00
CA ILE A 24 -19.70 -5.71 -16.44
C ILE A 24 -19.47 -4.43 -15.64
N ALA A 25 -19.63 -4.54 -14.31
CA ALA A 25 -19.21 -3.46 -13.42
C ALA A 25 -17.76 -3.15 -13.75
N SER A 26 -17.46 -1.90 -14.12
CA SER A 26 -16.09 -1.49 -14.36
C SER A 26 -15.29 -1.76 -13.08
N PRO A 27 -14.12 -2.40 -13.16
CA PRO A 27 -13.32 -2.66 -11.97
C PRO A 27 -12.99 -1.33 -11.29
N GLU A 28 -13.16 -1.30 -9.99
CA GLU A 28 -12.83 -0.14 -9.16
C GLU A 28 -11.34 0.19 -9.35
N LYS A 29 -11.05 1.35 -9.91
CA LYS A 29 -9.69 1.79 -10.24
C LYS A 29 -8.90 2.20 -9.01
N THR A 30 -9.61 2.70 -7.99
CA THR A 30 -9.03 3.14 -6.73
C THR A 30 -8.92 1.97 -5.76
N LYS A 31 -7.79 1.87 -5.09
CA LYS A 31 -7.54 0.90 -4.03
C LYS A 31 -7.06 1.63 -2.79
N GLU A 32 -7.62 1.23 -1.68
CA GLU A 32 -7.31 1.77 -0.37
C GLU A 32 -7.01 0.65 0.62
N TYR A 33 -6.08 0.91 1.51
CA TYR A 33 -5.72 0.04 2.62
C TYR A 33 -5.42 0.88 3.84
N GLU A 34 -5.94 0.45 4.98
CA GLU A 34 -5.60 0.97 6.29
C GLU A 34 -5.23 -0.18 7.22
N GLY A 35 -4.13 -0.03 7.93
CA GLY A 35 -3.67 -1.01 8.90
C GLY A 35 -3.14 -0.32 10.15
N ARG A 36 -3.45 -0.87 11.32
CA ARG A 36 -2.95 -0.42 12.61
C ARG A 36 -2.29 -1.57 13.35
N LYS A 37 -1.05 -1.38 13.79
CA LYS A 37 -0.24 -2.43 14.41
C LYS A 37 0.51 -1.89 15.63
N LEU A 38 0.54 -2.68 16.71
CA LEU A 38 1.50 -2.50 17.78
C LEU A 38 2.71 -3.38 17.49
N VAL A 39 3.90 -2.80 17.50
CA VAL A 39 5.16 -3.48 17.17
C VAL A 39 6.19 -3.35 18.28
N GLY A 40 7.10 -4.33 18.36
CA GLY A 40 8.17 -4.39 19.37
C GLY A 40 9.44 -3.63 18.96
N PHE A 41 9.28 -2.45 18.41
CA PHE A 41 10.35 -1.51 18.04
C PHE A 41 9.96 -0.10 18.46
N SER A 42 10.94 0.74 18.78
CA SER A 42 10.67 2.15 19.06
C SER A 42 10.21 2.90 17.81
N MET A 43 9.52 4.03 18.02
CA MET A 43 9.13 4.94 16.93
C MET A 43 10.34 5.31 16.08
N GLU A 44 11.46 5.62 16.70
CA GLU A 44 12.70 6.03 16.06
C GLU A 44 13.28 4.94 15.16
N GLN A 45 13.24 3.67 15.60
CA GLN A 45 13.74 2.53 14.84
C GLN A 45 12.90 2.30 13.58
N ILE A 46 11.58 2.27 13.70
CA ILE A 46 10.69 2.09 12.54
C ILE A 46 10.75 3.30 11.61
N TYR A 47 10.68 4.52 12.16
CA TYR A 47 10.84 5.73 11.36
C TYR A 47 12.12 5.70 10.52
N SER A 48 13.25 5.33 11.13
CA SER A 48 14.54 5.29 10.43
C SER A 48 14.58 4.29 9.27
N VAL A 49 13.83 3.19 9.36
CA VAL A 49 13.71 2.22 8.26
C VAL A 49 12.80 2.76 7.16
N VAL A 50 11.65 3.35 7.52
CA VAL A 50 10.68 3.88 6.56
C VAL A 50 11.18 5.16 5.87
N ALA A 51 11.95 6.00 6.56
CA ALA A 51 12.54 7.21 5.99
C ALA A 51 13.77 6.95 5.09
N ASP A 52 14.34 5.74 5.14
CA ASP A 52 15.52 5.37 4.33
C ASP A 52 15.13 4.87 2.94
N VAL A 53 14.49 5.75 2.16
CA VAL A 53 14.01 5.44 0.80
C VAL A 53 15.12 4.95 -0.13
N GLN A 54 16.34 5.42 0.06
CA GLN A 54 17.53 5.01 -0.71
C GLN A 54 17.80 3.50 -0.63
N SER A 55 17.45 2.87 0.50
CA SER A 55 17.70 1.47 0.76
C SER A 55 16.54 0.54 0.35
N TYR A 56 15.40 1.05 -0.09
CA TYR A 56 14.21 0.25 -0.44
C TYR A 56 14.51 -0.89 -1.42
N LYS A 57 15.34 -0.65 -2.43
CA LYS A 57 15.78 -1.67 -3.40
C LYS A 57 16.50 -2.87 -2.79
N LYS A 58 16.96 -2.77 -1.53
CA LYS A 58 17.70 -3.84 -0.85
C LYS A 58 16.79 -4.83 -0.13
N PHE A 59 15.59 -4.37 0.28
CA PHE A 59 14.74 -5.20 1.12
C PHE A 59 13.26 -5.23 0.71
N LEU A 60 12.75 -4.21 -0.01
CA LEU A 60 11.36 -4.24 -0.45
C LEU A 60 11.19 -5.17 -1.64
N PRO A 61 10.32 -6.18 -1.56
CA PRO A 61 9.94 -6.95 -2.72
C PRO A 61 9.34 -6.01 -3.78
N PHE A 62 9.54 -6.34 -5.03
CA PHE A 62 9.09 -5.54 -6.18
C PHE A 62 9.78 -4.18 -6.38
N CYS A 63 10.60 -3.69 -5.45
CA CYS A 63 11.39 -2.47 -5.64
C CYS A 63 12.72 -2.80 -6.34
N LYS A 64 12.79 -2.56 -7.65
CA LYS A 64 13.99 -2.81 -8.47
C LYS A 64 15.03 -1.70 -8.36
N LYS A 65 14.58 -0.45 -8.18
CA LYS A 65 15.43 0.72 -8.04
C LYS A 65 14.81 1.69 -7.05
N SER A 66 15.66 2.29 -6.21
CA SER A 66 15.32 3.44 -5.37
C SER A 66 16.52 4.37 -5.35
N GLU A 67 16.31 5.62 -5.75
CA GLU A 67 17.37 6.62 -5.90
C GLU A 67 16.86 7.99 -5.46
N VAL A 68 17.45 8.54 -4.41
CA VAL A 68 17.11 9.88 -3.95
C VAL A 68 17.79 10.90 -4.87
N ILE A 69 16.98 11.72 -5.54
CA ILE A 69 17.42 12.74 -6.50
C ILE A 69 17.45 14.16 -5.90
N PHE A 70 16.75 14.35 -4.80
CA PHE A 70 16.73 15.60 -4.05
C PHE A 70 16.47 15.30 -2.57
N ARG A 71 17.12 16.05 -1.67
CA ARG A 71 16.89 15.95 -0.23
C ARG A 71 17.05 17.31 0.41
N ASP A 72 16.10 17.63 1.27
CA ASP A 72 16.10 18.77 2.19
C ASP A 72 15.85 18.24 3.61
N LYS A 73 15.72 19.13 4.60
CA LYS A 73 15.55 18.78 6.02
C LYS A 73 14.38 17.79 6.25
N ASP A 74 13.20 18.11 5.76
CA ASP A 74 11.98 17.37 6.03
C ASP A 74 11.32 16.79 4.75
N THR A 75 12.00 16.93 3.61
CA THR A 75 11.49 16.43 2.32
C THR A 75 12.60 15.79 1.49
N LEU A 76 12.21 14.81 0.69
CA LEU A 76 13.05 14.28 -0.37
C LEU A 76 12.22 13.96 -1.62
N LYS A 77 12.90 13.88 -2.77
CA LYS A 77 12.36 13.29 -3.99
C LYS A 77 13.19 12.07 -4.34
N ALA A 78 12.52 10.99 -4.72
CA ALA A 78 13.16 9.75 -5.11
C ALA A 78 12.53 9.18 -6.39
N ASN A 79 13.39 8.68 -7.27
CA ASN A 79 12.98 7.87 -8.40
C ASN A 79 12.89 6.41 -7.97
N LEU A 80 11.73 5.82 -8.13
CA LEU A 80 11.44 4.44 -7.78
C LEU A 80 11.08 3.64 -9.04
N VAL A 81 11.64 2.43 -9.15
CA VAL A 81 11.22 1.45 -10.16
C VAL A 81 10.63 0.27 -9.43
N ILE A 82 9.34 0.01 -9.68
CA ILE A 82 8.64 -1.16 -9.18
C ILE A 82 8.47 -2.19 -10.31
N GLY A 83 8.64 -3.46 -9.99
CA GLY A 83 8.51 -4.56 -10.94
C GLY A 83 7.61 -5.64 -10.40
N PHE A 84 6.35 -5.57 -10.76
CA PHE A 84 5.35 -6.59 -10.46
C PHE A 84 4.96 -7.26 -11.79
N PRO A 85 5.48 -8.46 -12.11
CA PRO A 85 5.23 -9.08 -13.41
C PRO A 85 3.74 -9.22 -13.73
N PRO A 86 3.32 -8.87 -14.95
CA PRO A 86 4.12 -8.42 -16.09
C PRO A 86 4.46 -6.91 -16.12
N ILE A 87 4.16 -6.17 -15.05
CA ILE A 87 4.31 -4.71 -14.97
C ILE A 87 5.70 -4.36 -14.45
N THR A 88 6.36 -3.42 -15.10
CA THR A 88 7.51 -2.69 -14.56
C THR A 88 7.31 -1.22 -14.85
N GLU A 89 7.36 -0.40 -13.80
CA GLU A 89 7.05 1.02 -13.91
C GLU A 89 8.01 1.87 -13.07
N ASN A 90 8.30 3.06 -13.55
CA ASN A 90 9.02 4.04 -12.78
C ASN A 90 8.11 5.24 -12.44
N TYR A 91 8.38 5.85 -11.30
CA TYR A 91 7.71 7.06 -10.87
C TYR A 91 8.59 7.86 -9.91
N THR A 92 8.35 9.17 -9.85
CA THR A 92 8.96 10.04 -8.85
C THR A 92 8.03 10.15 -7.64
N SER A 93 8.60 9.92 -6.46
CA SER A 93 7.90 10.09 -5.19
C SER A 93 8.45 11.31 -4.47
N LYS A 94 7.55 12.20 -4.04
CA LYS A 94 7.83 13.25 -3.06
C LYS A 94 7.55 12.70 -1.68
N VAL A 95 8.54 12.69 -0.81
CA VAL A 95 8.42 12.19 0.56
C VAL A 95 8.57 13.35 1.53
N THR A 96 7.60 13.51 2.42
CA THR A 96 7.60 14.48 3.51
C THR A 96 7.69 13.74 4.83
N MET A 97 8.54 14.21 5.73
CA MET A 97 8.90 13.49 6.95
C MET A 97 8.92 14.40 8.15
N ILE A 98 8.38 13.95 9.29
CA ILE A 98 8.57 14.59 10.61
C ILE A 98 9.02 13.50 11.59
N ARG A 99 10.26 13.60 12.02
CA ARG A 99 10.89 12.62 12.89
C ARG A 99 10.40 12.74 14.33
N PRO A 100 10.10 11.65 15.02
CA PRO A 100 9.92 10.28 14.49
C PRO A 100 8.47 9.95 14.19
N HIS A 101 7.63 10.94 13.87
CA HIS A 101 6.17 10.88 13.94
C HIS A 101 5.49 10.42 12.64
N TYR A 102 5.99 10.85 11.47
CA TYR A 102 5.39 10.40 10.23
C TYR A 102 6.32 10.43 9.02
N VAL A 103 5.96 9.62 8.02
CA VAL A 103 6.51 9.63 6.68
C VAL A 103 5.34 9.55 5.70
N LYS A 104 5.21 10.56 4.83
CA LYS A 104 4.20 10.61 3.77
C LYS A 104 4.91 10.57 2.42
N ALA A 105 4.48 9.69 1.52
CA ALA A 105 4.99 9.63 0.17
C ALA A 105 3.86 9.80 -0.85
N GLU A 106 4.08 10.66 -1.83
CA GLU A 106 3.13 11.03 -2.87
C GLU A 106 3.79 10.86 -4.24
N CYS A 107 3.15 10.11 -5.14
CA CYS A 107 3.59 10.02 -6.53
C CYS A 107 3.31 11.35 -7.23
N THR A 108 4.34 11.98 -7.77
CA THR A 108 4.22 13.28 -8.47
C THR A 108 4.19 13.13 -9.98
N ASP A 109 4.63 11.98 -10.48
CA ASP A 109 4.62 11.62 -11.90
C ASP A 109 4.63 10.10 -12.03
N GLY A 110 4.33 9.58 -13.20
CA GLY A 110 4.33 8.15 -13.49
C GLY A 110 3.29 7.81 -14.57
N LYS A 111 3.47 6.68 -15.22
CA LYS A 111 2.57 6.22 -16.28
C LYS A 111 1.50 5.28 -15.75
N LEU A 112 1.76 4.60 -14.63
CA LEU A 112 0.91 3.56 -14.09
C LEU A 112 -0.24 4.11 -13.23
N PHE A 113 0.02 5.14 -12.42
CA PHE A 113 -0.93 5.66 -11.44
C PHE A 113 -1.43 7.06 -11.81
N ASN A 114 -2.72 7.34 -11.55
CA ASN A 114 -3.27 8.69 -11.45
C ASN A 114 -2.81 9.32 -10.13
N HIS A 115 -2.86 8.54 -9.04
CA HIS A 115 -2.24 8.87 -7.77
C HIS A 115 -1.72 7.59 -7.10
N LEU A 116 -0.72 7.76 -6.23
CA LEU A 116 -0.21 6.76 -5.30
C LEU A 116 0.27 7.51 -4.06
N ASN A 117 -0.43 7.34 -2.96
CA ASN A 117 -0.14 7.99 -1.69
C ASN A 117 0.05 6.96 -0.61
N THR A 118 1.08 7.11 0.19
CA THR A 118 1.28 6.34 1.42
C THR A 118 1.50 7.26 2.59
N LEU A 119 0.96 6.89 3.74
CA LEU A 119 1.17 7.58 4.99
C LEU A 119 1.48 6.59 6.10
N TRP A 120 2.59 6.81 6.77
CA TRP A 120 3.01 6.12 7.98
C TRP A 120 2.94 7.09 9.13
N LEU A 121 2.13 6.80 10.13
CA LEU A 121 2.10 7.53 11.39
C LEU A 121 2.63 6.63 12.49
N PHE A 122 3.48 7.20 13.34
CA PHE A 122 4.07 6.51 14.47
C PHE A 122 3.66 7.20 15.75
N SER A 123 3.15 6.42 16.71
CA SER A 123 2.76 6.89 18.03
C SER A 123 3.32 5.97 19.12
N PRO A 124 3.44 6.44 20.37
CA PRO A 124 3.91 5.61 21.47
C PRO A 124 3.13 4.30 21.60
N GLY A 125 3.84 3.22 21.89
CA GLY A 125 3.26 1.90 22.08
C GLY A 125 2.76 1.67 23.50
N LEU A 126 3.25 0.61 24.14
CA LEU A 126 2.85 0.26 25.50
C LEU A 126 3.38 1.27 26.52
N LYS A 127 2.54 1.61 27.51
CA LYS A 127 2.93 2.45 28.63
C LYS A 127 4.16 1.85 29.32
N ASN A 128 5.16 2.68 29.57
CA ASN A 128 6.45 2.29 30.19
C ASN A 128 7.33 1.37 29.34
N ASN A 129 7.09 1.24 28.04
CA ASN A 129 7.98 0.50 27.14
C ASN A 129 8.27 1.30 25.86
N ASN A 130 9.32 2.10 25.89
CA ASN A 130 9.75 2.94 24.77
C ASN A 130 10.28 2.14 23.56
N ASN A 131 10.49 0.82 23.70
CA ASN A 131 10.86 -0.08 22.62
C ASN A 131 9.65 -0.65 21.88
N THR A 132 8.48 -0.03 22.05
CA THR A 132 7.26 -0.35 21.32
C THR A 132 6.68 0.89 20.68
N CYS A 133 6.02 0.75 19.53
CA CYS A 133 5.24 1.82 18.94
C CYS A 133 3.98 1.27 18.26
N VAL A 134 3.01 2.13 18.07
CA VAL A 134 1.86 1.89 17.20
C VAL A 134 2.17 2.51 15.84
N ILE A 135 1.96 1.72 14.80
CA ILE A 135 2.04 2.13 13.40
C ILE A 135 0.62 2.21 12.86
N ASP A 136 0.23 3.39 12.36
CA ASP A 136 -0.92 3.55 11.48
C ASP A 136 -0.40 3.72 10.06
N PHE A 137 -0.73 2.78 9.19
CA PHE A 137 -0.34 2.80 7.79
C PHE A 137 -1.56 2.95 6.90
N SER A 138 -1.54 3.90 5.99
CA SER A 138 -2.53 4.03 4.93
C SER A 138 -1.88 4.10 3.56
N LEU A 139 -2.55 3.47 2.60
CA LEU A 139 -2.19 3.45 1.19
C LEU A 139 -3.44 3.74 0.37
N SER A 140 -3.34 4.68 -0.56
CA SER A 140 -4.37 4.94 -1.57
C SER A 140 -3.70 5.10 -2.93
N PHE A 141 -4.21 4.41 -3.93
CA PHE A 141 -3.76 4.59 -5.30
C PHE A 141 -4.88 4.37 -6.32
N GLU A 142 -4.72 4.95 -7.49
CA GLU A 142 -5.59 4.75 -8.64
C GLU A 142 -4.77 4.45 -9.89
N PHE A 143 -5.11 3.36 -10.57
CA PHE A 143 -4.47 3.03 -11.85
C PHE A 143 -5.00 3.89 -12.99
N LYS A 144 -4.11 4.32 -13.91
CA LYS A 144 -4.49 4.97 -15.16
C LYS A 144 -5.23 4.04 -16.12
N SER A 145 -4.89 2.75 -16.12
CA SER A 145 -5.43 1.74 -17.03
C SER A 145 -6.27 0.69 -16.31
N VAL A 146 -7.45 0.38 -16.88
CA VAL A 146 -8.35 -0.67 -16.39
C VAL A 146 -7.69 -2.06 -16.45
N ILE A 147 -6.79 -2.31 -17.42
CA ILE A 147 -6.08 -3.58 -17.55
C ILE A 147 -5.24 -3.87 -16.29
N HIS A 148 -4.59 -2.84 -15.74
CA HIS A 148 -3.80 -2.97 -14.51
C HIS A 148 -4.66 -3.22 -13.27
N CYS A 149 -5.91 -2.75 -13.25
CA CYS A 149 -6.85 -2.97 -12.15
C CYS A 149 -7.19 -4.46 -11.98
N HIS A 150 -7.37 -5.20 -13.06
CA HIS A 150 -7.71 -6.62 -12.98
C HIS A 150 -6.61 -7.46 -12.31
N LEU A 151 -5.34 -7.16 -12.59
CA LEU A 151 -4.20 -7.87 -11.99
C LEU A 151 -4.05 -7.58 -10.51
N SER A 152 -4.33 -6.34 -10.07
CA SER A 152 -4.20 -5.96 -8.67
C SER A 152 -5.35 -6.43 -7.78
N ASN A 153 -6.55 -6.62 -8.34
CA ASN A 153 -7.73 -7.00 -7.55
C ASN A 153 -7.58 -8.36 -6.86
N LEU A 154 -6.81 -9.27 -7.46
CA LEU A 154 -6.66 -10.64 -6.96
C LEU A 154 -5.69 -10.73 -5.77
N PHE A 155 -4.66 -9.86 -5.70
CA PHE A 155 -3.56 -9.99 -4.74
C PHE A 155 -3.22 -8.69 -3.97
N PHE A 156 -4.09 -7.68 -4.03
CA PHE A 156 -3.79 -6.37 -3.45
C PHE A 156 -3.40 -6.45 -1.97
N LYS A 157 -4.24 -7.11 -1.18
CA LYS A 157 -4.03 -7.22 0.27
C LYS A 157 -2.74 -7.96 0.61
N GLU A 158 -2.47 -9.06 -0.10
CA GLU A 158 -1.27 -9.87 0.07
C GLU A 158 0.00 -9.07 -0.27
N ILE A 159 -0.04 -8.29 -1.34
CA ILE A 159 1.07 -7.40 -1.74
C ILE A 159 1.33 -6.37 -0.66
N VAL A 160 0.29 -5.69 -0.17
CA VAL A 160 0.43 -4.67 0.88
C VAL A 160 1.01 -5.28 2.15
N LEU A 161 0.48 -6.41 2.62
CA LEU A 161 0.99 -7.10 3.81
C LEU A 161 2.44 -7.57 3.64
N THR A 162 2.79 -8.05 2.45
CA THR A 162 4.17 -8.45 2.13
C THR A 162 5.12 -7.25 2.19
N MET A 163 4.70 -6.10 1.67
CA MET A 163 5.48 -4.86 1.73
C MET A 163 5.63 -4.35 3.17
N GLU A 164 4.55 -4.28 3.95
CA GLU A 164 4.62 -3.88 5.37
C GLU A 164 5.55 -4.79 6.18
N ASN A 165 5.44 -6.11 5.98
CA ASN A 165 6.28 -7.09 6.67
C ASN A 165 7.77 -6.92 6.30
N ALA A 166 8.09 -6.53 5.07
CA ALA A 166 9.47 -6.27 4.66
C ALA A 166 10.11 -5.12 5.45
N PHE A 167 9.36 -4.07 5.81
CA PHE A 167 9.85 -3.01 6.69
C PHE A 167 10.12 -3.51 8.11
N LEU A 168 9.26 -4.36 8.67
CA LEU A 168 9.47 -4.94 10.00
C LEU A 168 10.65 -5.92 10.01
N GLU A 169 10.83 -6.72 8.96
CA GLU A 169 11.99 -7.59 8.82
C GLU A 169 13.29 -6.80 8.65
N GLU A 170 13.28 -5.68 7.94
CA GLU A 170 14.44 -4.80 7.86
C GLU A 170 14.77 -4.16 9.20
N ALA A 171 13.75 -3.75 9.98
CA ALA A 171 13.94 -3.30 11.35
C ALA A 171 14.57 -4.40 12.21
N ARG A 172 14.11 -5.65 12.07
CA ARG A 172 14.68 -6.80 12.78
C ARG A 172 16.14 -7.06 12.42
N LYS A 173 16.50 -6.96 11.14
CA LYS A 173 17.89 -7.10 10.68
C LYS A 173 18.79 -6.01 11.25
N LYS A 174 18.28 -4.77 11.32
CA LYS A 174 19.05 -3.60 11.71
C LYS A 174 19.20 -3.43 13.22
N TYR A 175 18.17 -3.79 13.99
CA TYR A 175 18.08 -3.51 15.42
C TYR A 175 17.95 -4.74 16.32
N GLY A 176 17.94 -5.93 15.74
CA GLY A 176 17.71 -7.18 16.45
C GLY A 176 16.24 -7.57 16.54
N PRO A 177 15.91 -8.63 17.31
CA PRO A 177 14.55 -9.12 17.42
C PRO A 177 13.63 -8.09 18.11
N PRO A 178 12.34 -8.05 17.73
CA PRO A 178 11.37 -7.18 18.38
C PRO A 178 11.16 -7.59 19.83
N CYS A 179 10.97 -6.64 20.75
CA CYS A 179 10.77 -6.91 22.16
C CYS A 179 9.40 -7.55 22.49
N ILE A 180 8.44 -7.44 21.57
CA ILE A 180 7.13 -8.12 21.61
C ILE A 180 6.75 -8.60 20.21
N LYS A 181 5.86 -9.59 20.12
CA LYS A 181 5.24 -9.97 18.83
C LYS A 181 4.38 -8.84 18.31
N THR A 182 4.38 -8.66 17.00
CA THR A 182 3.48 -7.71 16.31
C THR A 182 2.02 -8.10 16.54
N VAL A 183 1.20 -7.15 16.95
CA VAL A 183 -0.24 -7.33 17.18
C VAL A 183 -1.00 -6.40 16.23
N MET A 184 -1.94 -6.96 15.45
CA MET A 184 -2.89 -6.16 14.67
C MET A 184 -3.87 -5.52 15.64
N LEU A 185 -4.07 -4.23 15.51
CA LEU A 185 -5.07 -3.46 16.24
C LEU A 185 -6.23 -3.13 15.27
N GLU A 186 -7.43 -2.90 15.82
CA GLU A 186 -8.52 -2.41 14.98
C GLU A 186 -8.19 -1.01 14.46
N SER A 187 -8.39 -0.78 13.16
CA SER A 187 -8.28 0.55 12.59
C SER A 187 -9.39 1.42 13.18
N LEU A 188 -9.04 2.59 13.70
CA LEU A 188 -10.05 3.59 14.07
C LEU A 188 -10.72 4.05 12.77
N LYS A 189 -11.91 3.52 12.48
CA LYS A 189 -12.76 4.08 11.43
C LYS A 189 -13.05 5.53 11.79
N ARG A 190 -12.49 6.45 11.05
CA ARG A 190 -12.87 7.87 11.10
C ARG A 190 -14.08 8.14 10.24
#